data_195d911958ef1928a16470fedd7ae4e2
#
_entry.id   195d911958ef1928a16470fedd7ae4e2
#
_cell.length_a   1.000
_cell.length_b   1.000
_cell.length_c   1.000
_cell.angle_alpha   90.00
_cell.angle_beta   90.00
_cell.angle_gamma   90.00
#
_symmetry.space_group_name_H-M   'P 1'
#
loop_
_entity.id
_entity.type
_entity.pdbx_description
1 polymer ?
#
loop_
_entity_poly.entity_id
_entity_poly.type
_entity_poly.pdbx_seq_one_letter_code
_entity_poly.pdbx_strand_id
1 'polypeptide(L)'
;DCDFTGETEYTTRHRVPIIGLYENAYNLVQVYLLDADKNVLDMNKIMIHTPKLRGKLETNVNVTGQTDEKDDRFMLVTGGYSGSTYAFDENGNVRFILGRPSHPYGIHELGNGRFLYAEKYMRQPNYGNAHSVVMHEMDYMGRVYKTFLHPNGFHHWAVREKNTGNYLIASSSINDSFAENMIIEIDA
;
A
#
# COMPACT_ATOMS: atom_id res chain seq x y z
N ASP A 1 16.18 -1.62 -2.03
CA ASP A 1 16.17 -2.76 -2.96
C ASP A 1 14.74 -3.30 -3.00
N CYS A 2 14.03 -3.04 -4.09
CA CYS A 2 12.76 -3.71 -4.33
C CYS A 2 13.07 -5.03 -5.04
N ASP A 3 13.09 -6.11 -4.30
CA ASP A 3 13.12 -7.45 -4.88
C ASP A 3 11.74 -7.71 -5.50
N PHE A 4 11.62 -7.44 -6.78
CA PHE A 4 10.49 -7.86 -7.55
C PHE A 4 10.67 -9.31 -7.97
N THR A 5 10.33 -10.24 -7.11
CA THR A 5 10.16 -11.66 -7.44
C THR A 5 8.79 -11.87 -8.09
N GLY A 6 8.60 -11.28 -9.24
CA GLY A 6 7.46 -11.60 -10.10
C GLY A 6 7.80 -12.86 -10.89
N GLU A 7 7.04 -13.90 -10.65
CA GLU A 7 6.96 -15.15 -11.38
C GLU A 7 8.29 -15.79 -11.80
N THR A 8 8.53 -16.96 -11.27
CA THR A 8 9.70 -17.81 -11.38
C THR A 8 9.92 -18.43 -12.77
N GLU A 9 9.38 -17.88 -13.82
CA GLU A 9 9.67 -18.35 -15.17
C GLU A 9 10.88 -17.61 -15.74
N TYR A 10 11.93 -18.35 -16.04
CA TYR A 10 13.06 -17.81 -16.80
C TYR A 10 12.57 -17.36 -18.17
N THR A 11 12.66 -16.08 -18.43
CA THR A 11 12.22 -15.45 -19.67
C THR A 11 13.30 -14.57 -20.25
N THR A 12 13.29 -14.39 -21.56
CA THR A 12 14.18 -13.47 -22.26
C THR A 12 13.63 -12.03 -22.33
N ARG A 13 12.41 -11.82 -21.84
CA ARG A 13 11.76 -10.50 -21.79
C ARG A 13 11.21 -10.27 -20.40
N HIS A 14 11.67 -9.20 -19.77
CA HIS A 14 11.26 -8.80 -18.43
C HIS A 14 10.50 -7.47 -18.51
N ARG A 15 9.38 -7.38 -17.78
CA ARG A 15 8.68 -6.13 -17.51
C ARG A 15 8.73 -5.89 -16.02
N VAL A 16 9.61 -5.02 -15.60
CA VAL A 16 9.80 -4.67 -14.19
C VAL A 16 9.23 -3.27 -13.99
N PRO A 17 8.15 -3.12 -13.22
CA PRO A 17 7.67 -1.81 -12.85
C PRO A 17 8.65 -1.16 -11.87
N ILE A 18 8.88 0.14 -12.05
CA ILE A 18 9.79 0.92 -11.22
C ILE A 18 8.94 1.87 -10.39
N ILE A 19 9.02 1.74 -9.08
CA ILE A 19 8.35 2.61 -8.11
C ILE A 19 9.35 3.31 -7.21
N GLY A 20 8.89 4.28 -6.43
CA GLY A 20 9.73 4.95 -5.45
C GLY A 20 10.71 5.97 -6.06
N LEU A 21 10.46 6.45 -7.26
CA LEU A 21 11.26 7.50 -7.87
C LEU A 21 10.96 8.86 -7.21
N TYR A 22 11.96 9.72 -7.15
CA TYR A 22 11.78 11.13 -6.75
C TYR A 22 11.02 11.89 -7.82
N GLU A 23 10.07 12.73 -7.42
CA GLU A 23 9.38 13.63 -8.35
C GLU A 23 10.30 14.76 -8.83
N ASN A 24 10.00 15.32 -10.00
CA ASN A 24 10.69 16.47 -10.59
C ASN A 24 12.23 16.32 -10.59
N ALA A 25 12.70 15.12 -10.87
CA ALA A 25 14.10 14.75 -10.75
C ALA A 25 14.57 13.82 -11.87
N TYR A 26 15.87 13.79 -12.08
CA TYR A 26 16.54 12.74 -12.85
C TYR A 26 16.91 11.60 -11.91
N ASN A 27 16.25 10.46 -12.04
CA ASN A 27 16.46 9.28 -11.22
C ASN A 27 17.37 8.30 -11.94
N LEU A 28 18.49 7.94 -11.33
CA LEU A 28 19.34 6.88 -11.83
C LEU A 28 18.86 5.53 -11.31
N VAL A 29 18.36 4.70 -12.20
CA VAL A 29 17.90 3.34 -11.89
C VAL A 29 18.96 2.35 -12.34
N GLN A 30 19.37 1.45 -11.46
CA GLN A 30 20.26 0.35 -11.76
C GLN A 30 19.43 -0.94 -11.84
N VAL A 31 19.54 -1.64 -12.96
CA VAL A 31 18.87 -2.91 -13.20
C VAL A 31 19.92 -4.01 -13.29
N TYR A 32 19.78 -5.01 -12.45
CA TYR A 32 20.68 -6.16 -12.41
C TYR A 32 19.97 -7.39 -12.96
N LEU A 33 20.62 -8.10 -13.87
CA LEU A 33 20.22 -9.43 -14.27
C LEU A 33 20.94 -10.43 -13.36
N LEU A 34 20.19 -11.26 -12.68
CA LEU A 34 20.72 -12.25 -11.75
C LEU A 34 20.46 -13.66 -12.26
N ASP A 35 21.36 -14.60 -11.96
CA ASP A 35 21.12 -16.03 -12.11
C ASP A 35 20.30 -16.60 -10.94
N ALA A 36 20.06 -17.91 -10.95
CA ALA A 36 19.30 -18.60 -9.90
C ALA A 36 19.99 -18.54 -8.53
N ASP A 37 21.29 -18.38 -8.50
CA ASP A 37 22.11 -18.28 -7.28
C ASP A 37 22.29 -16.82 -6.83
N LYS A 38 21.57 -15.88 -7.47
CA LYS A 38 21.64 -14.42 -7.25
C LYS A 38 22.98 -13.77 -7.61
N ASN A 39 23.80 -14.42 -8.43
CA ASN A 39 24.99 -13.78 -8.97
C ASN A 39 24.59 -12.81 -10.08
N VAL A 40 25.26 -11.67 -10.14
CA VAL A 40 25.04 -10.65 -11.17
C VAL A 40 25.62 -11.12 -12.50
N LEU A 41 24.75 -11.34 -13.48
CA LEU A 41 25.14 -11.68 -14.85
C LEU A 41 25.39 -10.44 -15.70
N ASP A 42 24.57 -9.40 -15.49
CA ASP A 42 24.66 -8.14 -16.23
C ASP A 42 24.09 -6.99 -15.41
N MET A 43 24.47 -5.76 -15.75
CA MET A 43 23.97 -4.55 -15.11
C MET A 43 23.78 -3.43 -16.13
N ASN A 44 22.62 -2.79 -16.07
CA ASN A 44 22.32 -1.64 -16.88
C ASN A 44 21.93 -0.44 -16.02
N LYS A 45 22.23 0.78 -16.51
CA LYS A 45 21.87 2.04 -15.87
C LYS A 45 20.90 2.80 -16.76
N ILE A 46 19.78 3.18 -16.19
CA ILE A 46 18.73 3.92 -16.89
C ILE A 46 18.50 5.23 -16.17
N MET A 47 18.57 6.32 -16.90
CA MET A 47 18.20 7.65 -16.37
C MET A 47 16.73 7.92 -16.68
N ILE A 48 15.91 8.12 -15.65
CA ILE A 48 14.49 8.42 -15.78
C ILE A 48 14.21 9.82 -15.24
N HIS A 49 13.72 10.69 -16.10
CA HIS A 49 13.22 12.00 -15.67
C HIS A 49 11.75 11.88 -15.32
N THR A 50 11.41 12.21 -14.07
CA THR A 50 10.04 12.25 -13.57
C THR A 50 9.53 13.68 -13.57
N PRO A 51 8.30 13.92 -14.01
CA PRO A 51 7.70 15.24 -13.92
C PRO A 51 7.34 15.57 -12.46
N LYS A 52 7.03 16.85 -12.22
CA LYS A 52 6.41 17.28 -10.97
C LYS A 52 5.04 16.62 -10.82
N LEU A 53 4.71 16.17 -9.62
CA LEU A 53 3.40 15.60 -9.29
C LEU A 53 2.30 16.62 -9.59
N ARG A 54 1.26 16.14 -10.28
CA ARG A 54 0.09 16.94 -10.60
C ARG A 54 -0.95 16.72 -9.51
N GLY A 55 -1.47 17.80 -8.97
CA GLY A 55 -2.54 17.80 -7.96
C GLY A 55 -2.10 18.39 -6.63
N LYS A 56 -3.07 18.74 -5.82
CA LYS A 56 -2.84 19.08 -4.41
C LYS A 56 -2.68 17.78 -3.64
N LEU A 57 -1.45 17.31 -3.51
CA LEU A 57 -1.15 16.46 -2.37
C LEU A 57 -1.04 17.42 -1.18
N GLU A 58 -1.87 17.24 -0.19
CA GLU A 58 -1.72 17.93 1.09
C GLU A 58 -0.56 17.30 1.86
N THR A 59 0.62 17.33 1.24
CA THR A 59 1.84 16.74 1.78
C THR A 59 2.72 17.83 2.38
N ASN A 60 2.24 18.44 3.43
CA ASN A 60 3.13 19.24 4.28
C ASN A 60 3.82 18.30 5.28
N VAL A 61 4.75 17.51 4.80
CA VAL A 61 5.63 16.73 5.68
C VAL A 61 6.71 17.68 6.21
N ASN A 62 6.70 17.91 7.50
CA ASN A 62 7.74 18.71 8.16
C ASN A 62 8.64 17.76 8.95
N VAL A 63 9.88 17.61 8.49
CA VAL A 63 10.88 16.79 9.16
C VAL A 63 11.55 17.65 10.23
N THR A 64 11.32 17.34 11.51
CA THR A 64 11.83 18.11 12.65
C THR A 64 13.07 17.52 13.32
N GLY A 65 13.51 16.35 12.88
CA GLY A 65 14.71 15.68 13.37
C GLY A 65 15.23 14.67 12.36
N GLN A 66 16.55 14.51 12.33
CA GLN A 66 17.21 13.47 11.54
C GLN A 66 18.03 12.61 12.48
N THR A 67 18.03 11.31 12.27
CA THR A 67 18.98 10.39 12.88
C THR A 67 20.07 10.05 11.87
N ASP A 68 21.26 9.72 12.35
CA ASP A 68 22.36 9.26 11.49
C ASP A 68 22.12 7.87 10.91
N GLU A 69 21.10 7.15 11.41
CA GLU A 69 20.67 5.87 10.90
C GLU A 69 19.82 6.06 9.64
N LYS A 70 20.33 5.61 8.51
CA LYS A 70 19.55 5.56 7.27
C LYS A 70 18.50 4.47 7.38
N ASP A 71 17.26 4.87 7.26
CA ASP A 71 16.12 3.96 7.15
C ASP A 71 15.63 3.92 5.70
N ASP A 72 15.86 2.81 5.01
CA ASP A 72 15.41 2.61 3.63
C ASP A 72 13.90 2.36 3.52
N ARG A 73 13.18 2.38 4.64
CA ARG A 73 11.72 2.15 4.68
C ARG A 73 10.97 3.42 4.31
N PHE A 74 9.82 3.22 3.69
CA PHE A 74 8.87 4.29 3.45
C PHE A 74 7.80 4.34 4.53
N MET A 75 7.43 5.53 4.94
CA MET A 75 6.29 5.76 5.82
C MET A 75 5.03 5.90 4.97
N LEU A 76 4.13 4.92 5.07
CA LEU A 76 2.84 4.94 4.38
C LEU A 76 1.81 5.69 5.22
N VAL A 77 1.15 6.67 4.62
CA VAL A 77 0.17 7.53 5.28
C VAL A 77 -1.12 7.54 4.48
N THR A 78 -2.23 7.40 5.19
CA THR A 78 -3.57 7.57 4.62
C THR A 78 -4.01 9.02 4.79
N GLY A 79 -4.44 9.64 3.69
CA GLY A 79 -4.82 11.06 3.67
C GLY A 79 -6.18 11.41 4.30
N GLY A 80 -6.71 10.57 5.18
CA GLY A 80 -8.01 10.79 5.81
C GLY A 80 -9.20 10.71 4.81
N TYR A 81 -10.32 11.34 5.16
CA TYR A 81 -11.57 11.22 4.39
C TYR A 81 -11.52 11.83 2.97
N SER A 82 -10.60 12.69 2.68
CA SER A 82 -10.52 13.41 1.39
C SER A 82 -9.21 13.23 0.65
N GLY A 83 -8.22 12.61 1.27
CA GLY A 83 -6.86 12.53 0.75
C GLY A 83 -6.54 11.22 0.04
N SER A 84 -5.50 11.25 -0.79
CA SER A 84 -4.88 10.06 -1.33
C SER A 84 -3.95 9.43 -0.31
N THR A 85 -3.77 8.12 -0.42
CA THR A 85 -2.72 7.42 0.32
C THR A 85 -1.39 7.65 -0.38
N TYR A 86 -0.37 7.95 0.38
CA TYR A 86 0.97 8.17 -0.14
C TYR A 86 2.03 7.67 0.84
N ALA A 87 3.22 7.44 0.34
CA ALA A 87 4.37 7.14 1.17
C ALA A 87 5.48 8.16 0.92
N PHE A 88 6.25 8.44 1.96
CA PHE A 88 7.41 9.29 1.91
C PHE A 88 8.62 8.67 2.62
N ASP A 89 9.80 9.11 2.24
CA ASP A 89 11.04 8.69 2.84
C ASP A 89 11.36 9.50 4.12
N GLU A 90 12.47 9.19 4.75
CA GLU A 90 12.97 9.84 5.97
C GLU A 90 13.18 11.36 5.81
N ASN A 91 13.40 11.84 4.58
CA ASN A 91 13.59 13.25 4.26
C ASN A 91 12.28 13.96 3.91
N GLY A 92 11.14 13.26 4.00
CA GLY A 92 9.83 13.80 3.67
C GLY A 92 9.52 13.89 2.17
N ASN A 93 10.35 13.29 1.30
CA ASN A 93 10.04 13.23 -0.12
C ASN A 93 8.98 12.18 -0.41
N VAL A 94 7.99 12.54 -1.20
CA VAL A 94 6.97 11.59 -1.64
C VAL A 94 7.58 10.58 -2.61
N ARG A 95 7.45 9.31 -2.27
CA ARG A 95 8.05 8.20 -3.04
C ARG A 95 7.00 7.28 -3.68
N PHE A 96 5.78 7.34 -3.20
CA PHE A 96 4.68 6.52 -3.68
C PHE A 96 3.35 7.24 -3.48
N ILE A 97 2.44 7.08 -4.42
CA ILE A 97 1.06 7.56 -4.32
C ILE A 97 0.14 6.45 -4.79
N LEU A 98 -0.77 6.03 -3.92
CA LEU A 98 -1.87 5.20 -4.33
C LEU A 98 -2.96 6.11 -4.89
N GLY A 99 -3.19 6.05 -6.20
CA GLY A 99 -4.11 6.93 -6.93
C GLY A 99 -5.60 6.69 -6.65
N ARG A 100 -5.91 5.99 -5.56
CA ARG A 100 -7.27 5.72 -5.10
C ARG A 100 -7.44 6.22 -3.67
N PRO A 101 -8.56 6.90 -3.38
CA PRO A 101 -8.85 7.30 -2.00
C PRO A 101 -9.16 6.06 -1.17
N SER A 102 -8.43 5.88 -0.05
CA SER A 102 -8.69 4.85 0.93
C SER A 102 -9.66 5.33 2.01
N HIS A 103 -10.28 4.37 2.69
CA HIS A 103 -10.88 4.66 3.99
C HIS A 103 -9.79 5.13 4.97
N PRO A 104 -10.05 6.08 5.88
CA PRO A 104 -9.09 6.57 6.84
C PRO A 104 -8.50 5.43 7.64
N TYR A 105 -8.14 4.70 8.01
CA TYR A 105 -7.64 3.52 8.72
C TYR A 105 -7.67 2.24 7.87
N GLY A 106 -7.85 2.40 6.54
CA GLY A 106 -8.10 1.26 5.65
C GLY A 106 -6.86 0.65 5.01
N ILE A 107 -5.66 0.91 5.52
CA ILE A 107 -4.43 0.30 5.01
C ILE A 107 -3.70 -0.42 6.13
N HIS A 108 -3.45 -1.71 5.92
CA HIS A 108 -2.78 -2.59 6.88
C HIS A 108 -1.73 -3.42 6.16
N GLU A 109 -0.48 -3.25 6.52
CA GLU A 109 0.63 -3.99 5.96
C GLU A 109 0.60 -5.46 6.38
N LEU A 110 0.89 -6.36 5.45
CA LEU A 110 0.85 -7.81 5.66
C LEU A 110 2.25 -8.44 5.82
N GLY A 111 3.32 -7.65 5.73
CA GLY A 111 4.69 -8.08 5.92
C GLY A 111 5.29 -8.93 4.79
N ASN A 112 4.58 -9.08 3.67
CA ASN A 112 5.00 -9.86 2.49
C ASN A 112 5.06 -9.02 1.20
N GLY A 113 5.25 -7.70 1.32
CA GLY A 113 5.16 -6.76 0.21
C GLY A 113 3.73 -6.46 -0.24
N ARG A 114 2.75 -6.91 0.52
CA ARG A 114 1.33 -6.67 0.30
C ARG A 114 0.71 -5.94 1.47
N PHE A 115 -0.44 -5.34 1.22
CA PHE A 115 -1.25 -4.69 2.23
C PHE A 115 -2.74 -4.91 1.97
N LEU A 116 -3.54 -4.83 3.02
CA LEU A 116 -4.98 -4.70 2.89
C LEU A 116 -5.31 -3.23 2.64
N TYR A 117 -6.18 -3.01 1.68
CA TYR A 117 -6.64 -1.70 1.27
C TYR A 117 -8.17 -1.68 1.30
N ALA A 118 -8.74 -0.90 2.20
CA ALA A 118 -10.18 -0.64 2.22
C ALA A 118 -10.49 0.58 1.34
N GLU A 119 -11.38 0.42 0.37
CA GLU A 119 -11.79 1.52 -0.50
C GLU A 119 -12.50 2.63 0.30
N LYS A 120 -12.47 3.84 -0.24
CA LYS A 120 -13.26 4.92 0.32
C LYS A 120 -14.74 4.59 0.20
N TYR A 121 -15.32 4.36 1.29
CA TYR A 121 -16.64 3.95 1.75
C TYR A 121 -17.81 3.82 0.78
N MET A 122 -18.67 2.90 1.11
CA MET A 122 -20.10 3.03 0.82
C MET A 122 -20.85 3.33 2.14
N ARG A 123 -21.73 4.31 2.08
CA ARG A 123 -22.53 4.76 3.22
C ARG A 123 -23.45 3.65 3.70
N GLN A 124 -23.35 3.25 4.95
CA GLN A 124 -24.39 2.41 5.53
C GLN A 124 -25.65 3.26 5.85
N PRO A 125 -26.84 2.82 5.45
CA PRO A 125 -28.04 3.63 5.61
C PRO A 125 -28.41 3.98 7.05
N ASN A 126 -27.98 3.18 8.03
CA ASN A 126 -28.51 3.22 9.38
C ASN A 126 -27.64 3.93 10.43
N TYR A 127 -26.36 4.21 10.16
CA TYR A 127 -25.44 4.67 11.21
C TYR A 127 -24.72 5.98 10.94
N GLY A 128 -24.94 6.61 9.81
CA GLY A 128 -24.25 7.88 9.50
C GLY A 128 -22.72 7.75 9.33
N ASN A 129 -22.13 6.65 9.75
CA ASN A 129 -20.72 6.37 9.65
C ASN A 129 -20.41 5.63 8.33
N ALA A 130 -19.37 6.06 7.70
CA ALA A 130 -18.95 5.53 6.43
C ALA A 130 -17.99 4.35 6.66
N HIS A 131 -18.47 3.14 6.44
CA HIS A 131 -17.65 1.94 6.44
C HIS A 131 -17.34 1.53 5.01
N SER A 132 -16.15 1.01 4.76
CA SER A 132 -15.84 0.40 3.48
C SER A 132 -16.48 -0.98 3.40
N VAL A 133 -17.20 -1.27 2.35
CA VAL A 133 -17.74 -2.62 2.09
C VAL A 133 -16.82 -3.48 1.22
N VAL A 134 -15.75 -2.88 0.72
CA VAL A 134 -14.77 -3.52 -0.16
C VAL A 134 -13.38 -3.39 0.43
N MET A 135 -12.70 -4.50 0.57
CA MET A 135 -11.29 -4.54 0.96
C MET A 135 -10.51 -5.40 -0.03
N HIS A 136 -9.35 -4.93 -0.42
CA HIS A 136 -8.46 -5.65 -1.32
C HIS A 136 -7.16 -6.05 -0.62
N GLU A 137 -6.68 -7.25 -0.87
CA GLU A 137 -5.27 -7.57 -0.71
C GLU A 137 -4.56 -7.17 -1.99
N MET A 138 -3.60 -6.25 -1.89
CA MET A 138 -2.87 -5.75 -3.04
C MET A 138 -1.40 -5.47 -2.71
N ASP A 139 -0.57 -5.36 -3.75
CA ASP A 139 0.81 -4.93 -3.63
C ASP A 139 0.99 -3.44 -3.94
N TYR A 140 2.19 -2.93 -3.72
CA TYR A 140 2.54 -1.54 -4.01
C TYR A 140 2.54 -1.20 -5.51
N MET A 141 2.43 -2.21 -6.37
CA MET A 141 2.29 -2.05 -7.81
C MET A 141 0.85 -1.89 -8.25
N GLY A 142 -0.11 -1.99 -7.32
CA GLY A 142 -1.54 -1.92 -7.58
C GLY A 142 -2.15 -3.22 -8.09
N ARG A 143 -1.44 -4.35 -8.02
CA ARG A 143 -2.00 -5.66 -8.35
C ARG A 143 -2.89 -6.11 -7.20
N VAL A 144 -4.14 -6.43 -7.51
CA VAL A 144 -5.11 -6.99 -6.57
C VAL A 144 -5.02 -8.51 -6.61
N TYR A 145 -4.78 -9.12 -5.46
CA TYR A 145 -4.71 -10.58 -5.30
C TYR A 145 -6.03 -11.17 -4.83
N LYS A 146 -6.70 -10.46 -3.92
CA LYS A 146 -7.99 -10.85 -3.35
C LYS A 146 -8.88 -9.64 -3.16
N THR A 147 -10.19 -9.87 -3.22
CA THR A 147 -11.20 -8.86 -2.90
C THR A 147 -12.18 -9.46 -1.91
N PHE A 148 -12.35 -8.78 -0.80
CA PHE A 148 -13.30 -9.13 0.25
C PHE A 148 -14.47 -8.17 0.21
N LEU A 149 -15.68 -8.72 0.26
CA LEU A 149 -16.92 -7.97 0.31
C LEU A 149 -17.64 -8.28 1.62
N HIS A 150 -17.94 -7.26 2.39
CA HIS A 150 -18.71 -7.41 3.61
C HIS A 150 -19.82 -6.35 3.67
N PRO A 151 -21.09 -6.75 3.63
CA PRO A 151 -22.22 -5.81 3.54
C PRO A 151 -22.33 -4.88 4.75
N ASN A 152 -21.86 -5.30 5.91
CA ASN A 152 -21.86 -4.48 7.12
C ASN A 152 -20.66 -3.54 7.21
N GLY A 153 -19.71 -3.66 6.29
CA GLY A 153 -18.53 -2.83 6.17
C GLY A 153 -17.37 -3.21 7.10
N PHE A 154 -16.23 -2.71 6.71
CA PHE A 154 -14.95 -2.82 7.41
C PHE A 154 -14.59 -1.47 8.00
N HIS A 155 -13.99 -1.45 9.20
CA HIS A 155 -13.55 -0.22 9.83
C HIS A 155 -12.30 -0.42 10.68
N HIS A 156 -11.59 0.67 10.94
CA HIS A 156 -10.44 0.87 11.81
C HIS A 156 -9.26 -0.06 11.56
N TRP A 157 -9.35 -1.36 11.79
CA TRP A 157 -8.18 -2.23 11.74
C TRP A 157 -8.46 -3.60 11.13
N ALA A 158 -7.40 -4.16 10.57
CA ALA A 158 -7.31 -5.53 10.15
C ALA A 158 -5.93 -6.08 10.49
N VAL A 159 -5.86 -7.33 10.85
CA VAL A 159 -4.61 -8.02 11.16
C VAL A 159 -4.63 -9.43 10.60
N ARG A 160 -3.47 -9.89 10.15
CA ARG A 160 -3.31 -11.28 9.75
C ARG A 160 -3.02 -12.13 10.99
N GLU A 161 -3.87 -13.13 11.25
CA GLU A 161 -3.66 -14.10 12.30
C GLU A 161 -2.46 -15.01 11.94
N LYS A 162 -1.53 -15.19 12.88
CA LYS A 162 -0.23 -15.82 12.58
C LYS A 162 -0.32 -17.35 12.39
N ASN A 163 -1.27 -18.01 13.03
CA ASN A 163 -1.36 -19.47 13.02
C ASN A 163 -2.17 -19.97 11.82
N THR A 164 -3.31 -19.33 11.54
CA THR A 164 -4.20 -19.70 10.43
C THR A 164 -3.86 -19.00 9.14
N GLY A 165 -3.24 -17.83 9.23
CA GLY A 165 -3.04 -16.93 8.10
C GLY A 165 -4.28 -16.11 7.73
N ASN A 166 -5.41 -16.35 8.39
CA ASN A 166 -6.67 -15.64 8.16
C ASN A 166 -6.60 -14.16 8.56
N TYR A 167 -7.57 -13.38 8.11
CA TYR A 167 -7.67 -11.98 8.48
C TYR A 167 -8.71 -11.79 9.58
N LEU A 168 -8.32 -11.14 10.67
CA LEU A 168 -9.24 -10.63 11.69
C LEU A 168 -9.49 -9.16 11.39
N ILE A 169 -10.75 -8.79 11.19
CA ILE A 169 -11.12 -7.47 10.71
C ILE A 169 -12.24 -6.90 11.57
N ALA A 170 -12.10 -5.64 11.97
CA ALA A 170 -13.16 -4.94 12.68
C ALA A 170 -14.33 -4.64 11.75
N SER A 171 -15.54 -4.89 12.21
CA SER A 171 -16.79 -4.76 11.48
C SER A 171 -17.94 -4.33 12.41
N SER A 172 -19.13 -4.19 11.85
CA SER A 172 -20.34 -3.85 12.58
C SER A 172 -21.48 -4.83 12.27
N SER A 173 -22.36 -5.03 13.23
CA SER A 173 -23.61 -5.74 13.01
C SER A 173 -24.64 -4.84 12.34
N ILE A 174 -25.34 -5.33 11.33
CA ILE A 174 -26.37 -4.58 10.60
C ILE A 174 -27.62 -4.33 11.45
N ASN A 175 -27.82 -5.16 12.46
CA ASN A 175 -29.04 -5.15 13.30
C ASN A 175 -28.87 -4.44 14.64
N ASP A 176 -27.69 -3.92 14.92
CA ASP A 176 -27.37 -3.31 16.20
C ASP A 176 -27.39 -1.78 16.13
N SER A 177 -27.84 -1.17 17.22
CA SER A 177 -27.78 0.29 17.40
C SER A 177 -26.36 0.78 17.67
N PHE A 178 -25.42 -0.15 17.91
CA PHE A 178 -24.03 0.14 18.21
C PHE A 178 -23.18 -0.08 16.95
N ALA A 179 -22.42 0.92 16.57
CA ALA A 179 -21.38 0.77 15.57
C ALA A 179 -20.17 0.02 16.16
N GLU A 180 -19.43 -0.68 15.31
CA GLU A 180 -18.08 -1.17 15.63
C GLU A 180 -18.04 -2.26 16.71
N ASN A 181 -18.98 -3.17 16.69
CA ASN A 181 -19.18 -4.17 17.75
C ASN A 181 -18.78 -5.59 17.36
N MET A 182 -18.19 -5.80 16.19
CA MET A 182 -17.82 -7.13 15.69
C MET A 182 -16.37 -7.22 15.29
N ILE A 183 -15.81 -8.40 15.50
CA ILE A 183 -14.60 -8.85 14.82
C ILE A 183 -15.01 -10.04 13.96
N ILE A 184 -14.68 -9.99 12.69
CA ILE A 184 -14.89 -11.07 11.76
C ILE A 184 -13.57 -11.72 11.37
N GLU A 185 -13.59 -13.03 11.19
CA GLU A 185 -12.48 -13.78 10.62
C GLU A 185 -12.82 -14.12 9.19
N ILE A 186 -11.87 -13.87 8.29
CA ILE A 186 -12.00 -14.13 6.86
C ILE A 186 -10.82 -15.02 6.43
N ASP A 187 -11.11 -16.06 5.70
CA ASP A 187 -10.10 -16.96 5.13
C ASP A 187 -9.14 -16.18 4.21
N ALA A 188 -7.83 -16.47 4.38
CA ALA A 188 -6.75 -15.82 3.65
C ALA A 188 -6.57 -16.35 2.22
#